data_fcc92c18803d7e42b94ddc3f5787d5e8
#
_entry.id   fcc92c18803d7e42b94ddc3f5787d5e8
#
_cell.length_a   1.000
_cell.length_b   1.000
_cell.length_c   1.000
_cell.angle_alpha   90.00
_cell.angle_beta   90.00
_cell.angle_gamma   90.00
#
_symmetry.space_group_name_H-M   'P 1'
#
loop_
_entity.id
_entity.type
_entity.pdbx_description
1 polymer ?
#
loop_
_entity_poly.entity_id
_entity_poly.type
_entity_poly.pdbx_seq_one_letter_code
_entity_poly.pdbx_strand_id
1 'polypeptide(L)'
;MAELATRATNVKCLESAGVLDLLRPLLSDACSTVRQCAVVAAARLAEHDEGVARQLLNGGMVTITLENLNKYNVYYKRSALYLMRAVAKHNEELAAAIVRLGALEHIVSCLEDFDTQVKENAAWALGYIGKHSEQLAGLVVDAGTLPLLVLAFQEPEMSLKQISAGALVDLAQHKPEAVVDAGAICHLVHGLENQDPKLKRSTLCALGAVAGARTELAEAVVAGGALPPALLHAGHDAAPVRRAAACLLRDIVKHSVDLAQLVVNTGGCGPLVELLGESAGGARVPACMALGFIAGQSDQLAMAIIESKAIPALVDIIQNSEAEDAEICAAAWTLGHIAKHSPQHSLAIAVANALPRLLQLYTNPKSSGEVRARTSCALKQALQCCLHRPALEPLLHSAPACILKYVLAQYAKILPNDARARRLFVTTGALKRVQEIDTVPGSSLKEYINIINSCFPEEIVRYYTPGYSDSLLDRVEAYTPQVPELFTDRVPSDCQSELTIENAN
;
A
#
# COMPACT_ATOMS: atom_id res chain seq x y z
N MET A 1 14.40 -34.14 -27.44
CA MET A 1 14.26 -32.68 -27.59
C MET A 1 13.22 -32.11 -26.62
N ALA A 2 11.97 -32.55 -26.65
CA ALA A 2 10.96 -32.04 -25.74
C ALA A 2 11.33 -32.19 -24.24
N GLU A 3 12.00 -33.25 -23.83
CA GLU A 3 12.47 -33.44 -22.43
C GLU A 3 13.65 -32.50 -22.10
N LEU A 4 14.57 -32.29 -23.03
CA LEU A 4 15.70 -31.38 -22.83
C LEU A 4 15.24 -29.92 -22.67
N ALA A 5 14.18 -29.54 -23.36
CA ALA A 5 13.57 -28.19 -23.30
C ALA A 5 12.81 -27.91 -22.00
N THR A 6 12.71 -28.86 -21.06
CA THR A 6 12.09 -28.63 -19.74
C THR A 6 12.95 -27.76 -18.80
N ARG A 7 14.25 -27.69 -19.07
CA ARG A 7 15.16 -26.93 -18.22
C ARG A 7 15.59 -25.62 -18.91
N ALA A 8 15.38 -24.48 -18.26
CA ALA A 8 15.75 -23.16 -18.79
C ALA A 8 17.25 -23.07 -19.18
N THR A 9 18.13 -23.77 -18.47
CA THR A 9 19.57 -23.81 -18.79
C THR A 9 19.88 -24.40 -20.15
N ASN A 10 19.05 -25.34 -20.64
CA ASN A 10 19.26 -26.01 -21.92
C ASN A 10 18.72 -25.16 -23.10
N VAL A 11 17.79 -24.25 -22.86
CA VAL A 11 17.11 -23.49 -23.92
C VAL A 11 18.10 -22.70 -24.77
N LYS A 12 19.03 -21.97 -24.14
CA LYS A 12 20.05 -21.21 -24.85
C LYS A 12 20.99 -22.09 -25.68
N CYS A 13 21.36 -23.26 -25.16
CA CYS A 13 22.19 -24.21 -25.90
C CYS A 13 21.46 -24.80 -27.10
N LEU A 14 20.17 -25.12 -26.96
CA LEU A 14 19.31 -25.63 -28.01
C LEU A 14 19.06 -24.56 -29.10
N GLU A 15 18.83 -23.33 -28.70
CA GLU A 15 18.69 -22.19 -29.61
C GLU A 15 19.96 -21.97 -30.45
N SER A 16 21.13 -21.89 -29.77
CA SER A 16 22.41 -21.73 -30.46
C SER A 16 22.77 -22.88 -31.40
N ALA A 17 22.22 -24.07 -31.14
CA ALA A 17 22.36 -25.23 -32.01
C ALA A 17 21.37 -25.24 -33.21
N GLY A 18 20.56 -24.17 -33.38
CA GLY A 18 19.63 -24.05 -34.49
C GLY A 18 18.43 -25.01 -34.41
N VAL A 19 17.98 -25.33 -33.19
CA VAL A 19 16.91 -26.32 -32.96
C VAL A 19 15.59 -25.95 -33.62
N LEU A 20 15.30 -24.65 -33.78
CA LEU A 20 14.05 -24.18 -34.38
C LEU A 20 13.93 -24.55 -35.86
N ASP A 21 15.05 -24.44 -36.61
CA ASP A 21 15.09 -24.84 -38.03
C ASP A 21 14.88 -26.35 -38.21
N LEU A 22 15.35 -27.14 -37.24
CA LEU A 22 15.16 -28.59 -37.22
C LEU A 22 13.71 -28.98 -36.86
N LEU A 23 13.04 -28.21 -35.97
CA LEU A 23 11.64 -28.48 -35.57
C LEU A 23 10.64 -28.10 -36.65
N ARG A 24 10.90 -27.07 -37.45
CA ARG A 24 9.96 -26.55 -38.44
C ARG A 24 9.45 -27.59 -39.44
N PRO A 25 10.27 -28.40 -40.13
CA PRO A 25 9.78 -29.43 -41.05
C PRO A 25 9.01 -30.56 -40.32
N LEU A 26 9.32 -30.81 -39.02
CA LEU A 26 8.65 -31.84 -38.23
C LEU A 26 7.21 -31.46 -37.85
N LEU A 27 6.83 -30.19 -37.92
CA LEU A 27 5.45 -29.73 -37.69
C LEU A 27 4.49 -30.25 -38.78
N SER A 28 4.99 -30.56 -39.97
CA SER A 28 4.22 -31.08 -41.11
C SER A 28 4.57 -32.55 -41.43
N ASP A 29 5.25 -33.26 -40.53
CA ASP A 29 5.61 -34.65 -40.72
C ASP A 29 4.38 -35.55 -40.94
N ALA A 30 4.54 -36.64 -41.69
CA ALA A 30 3.46 -37.61 -41.92
C ALA A 30 3.00 -38.31 -40.63
N CYS A 31 3.91 -38.53 -39.70
CA CYS A 31 3.64 -39.20 -38.42
C CYS A 31 3.05 -38.24 -37.41
N SER A 32 1.85 -38.55 -36.88
CA SER A 32 1.14 -37.70 -35.91
C SER A 32 1.90 -37.52 -34.60
N THR A 33 2.61 -38.52 -34.14
CA THR A 33 3.43 -38.45 -32.90
C THR A 33 4.64 -37.54 -33.07
N VAL A 34 5.26 -37.52 -34.28
CA VAL A 34 6.37 -36.64 -34.58
C VAL A 34 5.90 -35.17 -34.58
N ARG A 35 4.80 -34.86 -35.27
CA ARG A 35 4.18 -33.52 -35.27
C ARG A 35 3.88 -33.04 -33.86
N GLN A 36 3.22 -33.88 -33.06
CA GLN A 36 2.87 -33.55 -31.68
C GLN A 36 4.11 -33.29 -30.81
N CYS A 37 5.13 -34.17 -30.89
CA CYS A 37 6.39 -33.97 -30.15
C CYS A 37 7.13 -32.71 -30.57
N ALA A 38 7.09 -32.34 -31.88
CA ALA A 38 7.68 -31.11 -32.38
C ALA A 38 6.98 -29.86 -31.81
N VAL A 39 5.64 -29.84 -31.78
CA VAL A 39 4.86 -28.76 -31.17
C VAL A 39 5.12 -28.63 -29.67
N VAL A 40 5.17 -29.77 -28.92
CA VAL A 40 5.49 -29.76 -27.49
C VAL A 40 6.91 -29.23 -27.23
N ALA A 41 7.89 -29.63 -28.09
CA ALA A 41 9.25 -29.11 -27.97
C ALA A 41 9.31 -27.59 -28.19
N ALA A 42 8.64 -27.10 -29.24
CA ALA A 42 8.52 -25.66 -29.53
C ALA A 42 7.84 -24.90 -28.36
N ALA A 43 6.74 -25.45 -27.82
CA ALA A 43 6.03 -24.86 -26.68
C ALA A 43 6.90 -24.73 -25.43
N ARG A 44 7.66 -25.78 -25.08
CA ARG A 44 8.56 -25.77 -23.93
C ARG A 44 9.72 -24.77 -24.10
N LEU A 45 10.26 -24.66 -25.31
CA LEU A 45 11.28 -23.67 -25.61
C LEU A 45 10.70 -22.24 -25.49
N ALA A 46 9.53 -22.01 -26.07
CA ALA A 46 8.83 -20.71 -25.97
C ALA A 46 8.49 -20.34 -24.53
N GLU A 47 8.16 -21.31 -23.66
CA GLU A 47 7.75 -21.05 -22.27
C GLU A 47 8.87 -20.42 -21.44
N HIS A 48 10.13 -20.66 -21.76
CA HIS A 48 11.29 -20.20 -21.00
C HIS A 48 11.91 -18.91 -21.52
N ASP A 49 11.77 -18.61 -22.82
CA ASP A 49 12.47 -17.48 -23.45
C ASP A 49 11.57 -16.72 -24.43
N GLU A 50 11.47 -15.41 -24.22
CA GLU A 50 10.69 -14.51 -25.08
C GLU A 50 11.27 -14.41 -26.51
N GLY A 51 12.60 -14.41 -26.64
CA GLY A 51 13.29 -14.37 -27.94
C GLY A 51 12.93 -15.58 -28.79
N VAL A 52 12.91 -16.76 -28.19
CA VAL A 52 12.48 -18.02 -28.85
C VAL A 52 10.99 -17.95 -29.22
N ALA A 53 10.12 -17.45 -28.35
CA ALA A 53 8.71 -17.27 -28.64
C ALA A 53 8.49 -16.35 -29.85
N ARG A 54 9.25 -15.27 -29.95
CA ARG A 54 9.27 -14.32 -31.08
C ARG A 54 9.75 -14.97 -32.38
N GLN A 55 10.83 -15.77 -32.30
CA GLN A 55 11.35 -16.51 -33.45
C GLN A 55 10.33 -17.54 -33.99
N LEU A 56 9.65 -18.29 -33.09
CA LEU A 56 8.60 -19.23 -33.45
C LEU A 56 7.42 -18.57 -34.18
N LEU A 57 7.02 -17.38 -33.72
CA LEU A 57 5.99 -16.59 -34.33
C LEU A 57 6.41 -16.11 -35.74
N ASN A 58 7.57 -15.44 -35.81
CA ASN A 58 8.09 -14.87 -37.07
C ASN A 58 8.45 -15.96 -38.09
N GLY A 59 8.89 -17.12 -37.62
CA GLY A 59 9.14 -18.30 -38.46
C GLY A 59 7.89 -19.01 -38.97
N GLY A 60 6.69 -18.52 -38.62
CA GLY A 60 5.39 -19.07 -39.06
C GLY A 60 5.03 -20.41 -38.40
N MET A 61 5.74 -20.84 -37.37
CA MET A 61 5.49 -22.13 -36.71
C MET A 61 4.19 -22.10 -35.90
N VAL A 62 3.85 -20.95 -35.29
CA VAL A 62 2.56 -20.72 -34.61
C VAL A 62 1.42 -20.78 -35.63
N THR A 63 1.57 -20.15 -36.80
CA THR A 63 0.57 -20.15 -37.88
C THR A 63 0.29 -21.56 -38.37
N ILE A 64 1.35 -22.33 -38.70
CA ILE A 64 1.22 -23.74 -39.12
C ILE A 64 0.48 -24.57 -38.06
N THR A 65 0.80 -24.33 -36.78
CA THR A 65 0.18 -25.05 -35.67
C THR A 65 -1.29 -24.70 -35.52
N LEU A 66 -1.65 -23.42 -35.67
CA LEU A 66 -3.04 -22.94 -35.62
C LEU A 66 -3.89 -23.49 -36.76
N GLU A 67 -3.42 -23.44 -37.99
CA GLU A 67 -4.12 -23.96 -39.17
C GLU A 67 -4.46 -25.44 -39.06
N ASN A 68 -3.72 -26.16 -38.29
CA ASN A 68 -3.87 -27.60 -38.08
C ASN A 68 -4.58 -27.98 -36.76
N LEU A 69 -4.94 -27.02 -35.92
CA LEU A 69 -5.54 -27.22 -34.60
C LEU A 69 -6.76 -28.14 -34.64
N ASN A 70 -7.67 -27.91 -35.58
CA ASN A 70 -8.91 -28.68 -35.69
C ASN A 70 -8.83 -29.87 -36.70
N LYS A 71 -7.68 -30.06 -37.38
CA LYS A 71 -7.51 -31.13 -38.37
C LYS A 71 -6.98 -32.41 -37.77
N TYR A 72 -6.34 -32.33 -36.61
CA TYR A 72 -5.67 -33.46 -35.99
C TYR A 72 -6.35 -33.91 -34.68
N ASN A 73 -5.77 -34.92 -34.05
CA ASN A 73 -6.33 -35.51 -32.85
C ASN A 73 -6.21 -34.63 -31.59
N VAL A 74 -6.86 -35.05 -30.52
CA VAL A 74 -6.91 -34.35 -29.22
C VAL A 74 -5.53 -34.08 -28.63
N TYR A 75 -4.57 -34.98 -28.82
CA TYR A 75 -3.20 -34.79 -28.33
C TYR A 75 -2.48 -33.64 -29.05
N TYR A 76 -2.75 -33.47 -30.36
CA TYR A 76 -2.23 -32.35 -31.10
C TYR A 76 -2.87 -31.04 -30.62
N LYS A 77 -4.19 -31.00 -30.42
CA LYS A 77 -4.89 -29.85 -29.85
C LYS A 77 -4.26 -29.40 -28.52
N ARG A 78 -4.01 -30.32 -27.58
CA ARG A 78 -3.34 -30.03 -26.32
C ARG A 78 -1.99 -29.35 -26.53
N SER A 79 -1.17 -29.89 -27.43
CA SER A 79 0.16 -29.39 -27.74
C SER A 79 0.12 -28.01 -28.40
N ALA A 80 -0.82 -27.79 -29.33
CA ALA A 80 -1.00 -26.53 -30.03
C ALA A 80 -1.44 -25.41 -29.10
N LEU A 81 -2.43 -25.65 -28.23
CA LEU A 81 -2.87 -24.70 -27.22
C LEU A 81 -1.77 -24.42 -26.20
N TYR A 82 -0.95 -25.43 -25.85
CA TYR A 82 0.22 -25.21 -25.00
C TYR A 82 1.22 -24.25 -25.66
N LEU A 83 1.48 -24.39 -26.99
CA LEU A 83 2.34 -23.43 -27.72
C LEU A 83 1.77 -22.01 -27.70
N MET A 84 0.48 -21.84 -27.96
CA MET A 84 -0.18 -20.53 -27.95
C MET A 84 -0.12 -19.90 -26.55
N ARG A 85 -0.40 -20.68 -25.50
CA ARG A 85 -0.26 -20.26 -24.11
C ARG A 85 1.18 -19.81 -23.80
N ALA A 86 2.18 -20.63 -24.20
CA ALA A 86 3.58 -20.34 -23.95
C ALA A 86 4.07 -19.04 -24.61
N VAL A 87 3.56 -18.76 -25.82
CA VAL A 87 3.88 -17.53 -26.54
C VAL A 87 3.13 -16.31 -25.96
N ALA A 88 1.83 -16.47 -25.67
CA ALA A 88 1.00 -15.37 -25.13
C ALA A 88 1.44 -14.87 -23.76
N LYS A 89 2.11 -15.70 -22.96
CA LYS A 89 2.48 -15.42 -21.58
C LYS A 89 3.47 -14.27 -21.41
N HIS A 90 4.34 -14.02 -22.40
CA HIS A 90 5.52 -13.17 -22.23
C HIS A 90 5.21 -11.67 -22.25
N ASN A 91 4.54 -11.19 -23.28
CA ASN A 91 4.24 -9.77 -23.42
C ASN A 91 3.00 -9.52 -24.30
N GLU A 92 2.55 -8.25 -24.29
CA GLU A 92 1.39 -7.78 -25.04
C GLU A 92 1.55 -7.97 -26.56
N GLU A 93 2.75 -7.71 -27.10
CA GLU A 93 3.03 -7.78 -28.53
C GLU A 93 2.82 -9.20 -29.08
N LEU A 94 3.35 -10.22 -28.37
CA LEU A 94 3.21 -11.62 -28.74
C LEU A 94 1.76 -12.11 -28.58
N ALA A 95 1.09 -11.70 -27.51
CA ALA A 95 -0.33 -12.00 -27.30
C ALA A 95 -1.20 -11.38 -28.39
N ALA A 96 -0.98 -10.12 -28.75
CA ALA A 96 -1.67 -9.44 -29.83
C ALA A 96 -1.39 -10.09 -31.20
N ALA A 97 -0.19 -10.61 -31.41
CA ALA A 97 0.14 -11.32 -32.65
C ALA A 97 -0.65 -12.63 -32.79
N ILE A 98 -0.83 -13.39 -31.70
CA ILE A 98 -1.69 -14.60 -31.69
C ILE A 98 -3.14 -14.22 -32.05
N VAL A 99 -3.67 -13.14 -31.50
CA VAL A 99 -5.02 -12.67 -31.81
C VAL A 99 -5.13 -12.25 -33.28
N ARG A 100 -4.13 -11.53 -33.82
CA ARG A 100 -4.09 -11.14 -35.25
C ARG A 100 -4.04 -12.33 -36.20
N LEU A 101 -3.50 -13.46 -35.79
CA LEU A 101 -3.51 -14.71 -36.56
C LEU A 101 -4.92 -15.36 -36.61
N GLY A 102 -5.92 -14.81 -35.92
CA GLY A 102 -7.26 -15.37 -35.86
C GLY A 102 -7.39 -16.56 -34.89
N ALA A 103 -6.43 -16.70 -33.95
CA ALA A 103 -6.41 -17.85 -33.02
C ALA A 103 -7.55 -17.80 -32.00
N LEU A 104 -8.11 -16.62 -31.71
CA LEU A 104 -8.99 -16.40 -30.57
C LEU A 104 -10.27 -17.27 -30.64
N GLU A 105 -10.97 -17.27 -31.79
CA GLU A 105 -12.19 -18.08 -32.00
C GLU A 105 -11.90 -19.58 -31.81
N HIS A 106 -10.75 -20.04 -32.33
CA HIS A 106 -10.34 -21.43 -32.20
C HIS A 106 -9.99 -21.82 -30.76
N ILE A 107 -9.36 -20.92 -30.01
CA ILE A 107 -9.04 -21.17 -28.60
C ILE A 107 -10.32 -21.18 -27.76
N VAL A 108 -11.26 -20.24 -28.01
CA VAL A 108 -12.56 -20.17 -27.31
C VAL A 108 -13.36 -21.45 -27.56
N SER A 109 -13.44 -21.95 -28.81
CA SER A 109 -14.14 -23.20 -29.11
C SER A 109 -13.54 -24.43 -28.40
N CYS A 110 -12.26 -24.40 -28.06
CA CYS A 110 -11.60 -25.45 -27.29
C CYS A 110 -12.01 -25.47 -25.80
N LEU A 111 -12.67 -24.45 -25.27
CA LEU A 111 -13.26 -24.50 -23.91
C LEU A 111 -14.47 -25.45 -23.84
N GLU A 112 -15.08 -25.75 -24.96
CA GLU A 112 -16.21 -26.69 -25.08
C GLU A 112 -15.76 -28.13 -25.42
N ASP A 113 -14.44 -28.38 -25.54
CA ASP A 113 -13.91 -29.72 -25.86
C ASP A 113 -14.20 -30.72 -24.72
N PHE A 114 -14.35 -31.98 -25.04
CA PHE A 114 -14.56 -33.04 -24.04
C PHE A 114 -13.33 -33.31 -23.18
N ASP A 115 -12.16 -32.92 -23.66
CA ASP A 115 -10.89 -33.18 -23.00
C ASP A 115 -10.49 -32.07 -22.03
N THR A 116 -10.34 -32.41 -20.77
CA THR A 116 -10.00 -31.47 -19.69
C THR A 116 -8.70 -30.72 -19.95
N GLN A 117 -7.66 -31.38 -20.49
CA GLN A 117 -6.38 -30.73 -20.75
C GLN A 117 -6.44 -29.77 -21.93
N VAL A 118 -7.33 -29.97 -22.88
CA VAL A 118 -7.63 -29.01 -23.96
C VAL A 118 -8.25 -27.76 -23.35
N LYS A 119 -9.29 -27.93 -22.50
CA LYS A 119 -9.94 -26.82 -21.79
C LYS A 119 -8.96 -26.05 -20.92
N GLU A 120 -8.11 -26.75 -20.16
CA GLU A 120 -7.09 -26.13 -19.30
C GLU A 120 -6.13 -25.23 -20.09
N ASN A 121 -5.57 -25.76 -21.19
CA ASN A 121 -4.64 -24.98 -21.99
C ASN A 121 -5.34 -23.82 -22.72
N ALA A 122 -6.61 -23.97 -23.13
CA ALA A 122 -7.41 -22.91 -23.72
C ALA A 122 -7.69 -21.80 -22.69
N ALA A 123 -8.16 -22.15 -21.48
CA ALA A 123 -8.42 -21.20 -20.41
C ALA A 123 -7.15 -20.42 -20.02
N TRP A 124 -6.02 -21.11 -19.93
CA TRP A 124 -4.73 -20.44 -19.64
C TRP A 124 -4.29 -19.51 -20.76
N ALA A 125 -4.44 -19.92 -22.03
CA ALA A 125 -4.08 -19.07 -23.16
C ALA A 125 -4.93 -17.79 -23.19
N LEU A 126 -6.24 -17.91 -22.95
CA LEU A 126 -7.17 -16.79 -22.90
C LEU A 126 -6.87 -15.84 -21.72
N GLY A 127 -6.57 -16.39 -20.55
CA GLY A 127 -6.14 -15.60 -19.40
C GLY A 127 -4.86 -14.80 -19.69
N TYR A 128 -3.82 -15.44 -20.24
CA TYR A 128 -2.58 -14.75 -20.58
C TYR A 128 -2.77 -13.69 -21.70
N ILE A 129 -3.63 -13.92 -22.67
CA ILE A 129 -3.95 -12.89 -23.68
C ILE A 129 -4.64 -11.70 -23.01
N GLY A 130 -5.67 -11.94 -22.19
CA GLY A 130 -6.44 -10.88 -21.55
C GLY A 130 -5.69 -10.10 -20.47
N LYS A 131 -4.65 -10.69 -19.88
CA LYS A 131 -3.87 -10.08 -18.79
C LYS A 131 -3.09 -8.82 -19.19
N HIS A 132 -2.63 -8.76 -20.45
CA HIS A 132 -1.62 -7.76 -20.83
C HIS A 132 -2.20 -6.37 -21.05
N SER A 133 -3.42 -6.23 -21.58
CA SER A 133 -4.03 -4.92 -21.82
C SER A 133 -5.55 -4.98 -21.86
N GLU A 134 -6.16 -3.80 -21.63
CA GLU A 134 -7.61 -3.65 -21.70
C GLU A 134 -8.16 -3.98 -23.09
N GLN A 135 -7.41 -3.68 -24.14
CA GLN A 135 -7.82 -3.97 -25.54
C GLN A 135 -7.88 -5.48 -25.77
N LEU A 136 -6.83 -6.22 -25.38
CA LEU A 136 -6.79 -7.66 -25.51
C LEU A 136 -7.85 -8.35 -24.64
N ALA A 137 -8.05 -7.87 -23.41
CA ALA A 137 -9.13 -8.35 -22.55
C ALA A 137 -10.52 -8.13 -23.21
N GLY A 138 -10.74 -6.97 -23.84
CA GLY A 138 -11.96 -6.69 -24.59
C GLY A 138 -12.20 -7.70 -25.70
N LEU A 139 -11.19 -7.97 -26.54
CA LEU A 139 -11.29 -8.96 -27.61
C LEU A 139 -11.59 -10.37 -27.11
N VAL A 140 -10.98 -10.77 -25.99
CA VAL A 140 -11.26 -12.06 -25.35
C VAL A 140 -12.70 -12.13 -24.84
N VAL A 141 -13.19 -11.07 -24.21
CA VAL A 141 -14.58 -10.97 -23.72
C VAL A 141 -15.57 -10.99 -24.88
N ASP A 142 -15.33 -10.19 -25.93
CA ASP A 142 -16.19 -10.08 -27.12
C ASP A 142 -16.31 -11.41 -27.91
N ALA A 143 -15.27 -12.27 -27.80
CA ALA A 143 -15.30 -13.62 -28.35
C ALA A 143 -16.17 -14.62 -27.53
N GLY A 144 -16.88 -14.16 -26.50
CA GLY A 144 -17.78 -14.99 -25.70
C GLY A 144 -17.10 -15.92 -24.68
N THR A 145 -15.88 -15.59 -24.25
CA THR A 145 -15.06 -16.44 -23.36
C THR A 145 -15.62 -16.57 -21.95
N LEU A 146 -16.20 -15.49 -21.37
CA LEU A 146 -16.56 -15.46 -19.96
C LEU A 146 -17.59 -16.50 -19.54
N PRO A 147 -18.72 -16.71 -20.23
CA PRO A 147 -19.68 -17.76 -19.87
C PRO A 147 -19.04 -19.15 -19.87
N LEU A 148 -18.14 -19.43 -20.83
CA LEU A 148 -17.45 -20.73 -20.93
C LEU A 148 -16.44 -20.92 -19.80
N LEU A 149 -15.73 -19.86 -19.38
CA LEU A 149 -14.85 -19.94 -18.22
C LEU A 149 -15.62 -20.17 -16.91
N VAL A 150 -16.80 -19.55 -16.77
CA VAL A 150 -17.69 -19.78 -15.61
C VAL A 150 -18.21 -21.21 -15.60
N LEU A 151 -18.53 -21.79 -16.75
CA LEU A 151 -18.91 -23.19 -16.87
C LEU A 151 -17.72 -24.13 -16.54
N ALA A 152 -16.55 -23.85 -17.10
CA ALA A 152 -15.32 -24.61 -16.82
C ALA A 152 -14.93 -24.55 -15.32
N PHE A 153 -15.20 -23.44 -14.63
CA PHE A 153 -15.01 -23.32 -13.17
C PHE A 153 -15.93 -24.24 -12.37
N GLN A 154 -17.09 -24.62 -12.90
CA GLN A 154 -18.06 -25.50 -12.22
C GLN A 154 -17.73 -27.00 -12.41
N GLU A 155 -16.89 -27.36 -13.38
CA GLU A 155 -16.52 -28.75 -13.64
C GLU A 155 -15.81 -29.42 -12.44
N PRO A 156 -15.87 -30.76 -12.29
CA PRO A 156 -15.34 -31.43 -11.10
C PRO A 156 -13.81 -31.38 -10.98
N GLU A 157 -13.10 -31.23 -12.10
CA GLU A 157 -11.63 -31.29 -12.13
C GLU A 157 -11.01 -30.05 -11.46
N MET A 158 -10.22 -30.31 -10.42
CA MET A 158 -9.61 -29.26 -9.59
C MET A 158 -8.64 -28.37 -10.37
N SER A 159 -7.85 -28.94 -11.27
CA SER A 159 -6.91 -28.20 -12.11
C SER A 159 -7.61 -27.20 -13.01
N LEU A 160 -8.71 -27.62 -13.64
CA LEU A 160 -9.51 -26.76 -14.51
C LEU A 160 -10.17 -25.61 -13.71
N LYS A 161 -10.70 -25.91 -12.51
CA LYS A 161 -11.23 -24.85 -11.61
C LYS A 161 -10.18 -23.80 -11.27
N GLN A 162 -8.97 -24.24 -10.88
CA GLN A 162 -7.88 -23.35 -10.54
C GLN A 162 -7.48 -22.43 -11.72
N ILE A 163 -7.38 -23.02 -12.92
CA ILE A 163 -6.99 -22.31 -14.14
C ILE A 163 -8.08 -21.34 -14.56
N SER A 164 -9.35 -21.76 -14.57
CA SER A 164 -10.48 -20.89 -14.91
C SER A 164 -10.62 -19.73 -13.93
N ALA A 165 -10.44 -19.99 -12.62
CA ALA A 165 -10.39 -18.91 -11.62
C ALA A 165 -9.24 -17.92 -11.91
N GLY A 166 -8.06 -18.43 -12.30
CA GLY A 166 -6.93 -17.61 -12.69
C GLY A 166 -7.21 -16.74 -13.92
N ALA A 167 -7.82 -17.32 -14.96
CA ALA A 167 -8.21 -16.58 -16.15
C ALA A 167 -9.28 -15.49 -15.84
N LEU A 168 -10.22 -15.79 -14.94
CA LEU A 168 -11.19 -14.80 -14.46
C LEU A 168 -10.51 -13.67 -13.66
N VAL A 169 -9.45 -13.94 -12.88
CA VAL A 169 -8.64 -12.90 -12.23
C VAL A 169 -8.03 -11.97 -13.28
N ASP A 170 -7.36 -12.55 -14.29
CA ASP A 170 -6.66 -11.78 -15.32
C ASP A 170 -7.63 -10.89 -16.13
N LEU A 171 -8.81 -11.41 -16.47
CA LEU A 171 -9.84 -10.65 -17.18
C LEU A 171 -10.53 -9.61 -16.29
N ALA A 172 -10.79 -9.91 -15.02
CA ALA A 172 -11.42 -8.99 -14.06
C ALA A 172 -10.57 -7.74 -13.78
N GLN A 173 -9.26 -7.79 -13.97
CA GLN A 173 -8.39 -6.63 -13.83
C GLN A 173 -8.69 -5.53 -14.87
N HIS A 174 -9.18 -5.90 -16.04
CA HIS A 174 -9.43 -4.99 -17.15
C HIS A 174 -10.92 -4.82 -17.49
N LYS A 175 -11.71 -5.88 -17.31
CA LYS A 175 -13.15 -5.92 -17.66
C LYS A 175 -13.98 -6.51 -16.51
N PRO A 176 -13.96 -5.88 -15.33
CA PRO A 176 -14.67 -6.39 -14.16
C PRO A 176 -16.19 -6.45 -14.34
N GLU A 177 -16.80 -5.48 -15.05
CA GLU A 177 -18.22 -5.45 -15.32
C GLU A 177 -18.66 -6.69 -16.10
N ALA A 178 -17.93 -7.03 -17.15
CA ALA A 178 -18.25 -8.20 -17.98
C ALA A 178 -18.20 -9.52 -17.19
N VAL A 179 -17.27 -9.61 -16.21
CA VAL A 179 -17.18 -10.77 -15.32
C VAL A 179 -18.43 -10.86 -14.41
N VAL A 180 -18.95 -9.73 -13.94
CA VAL A 180 -20.21 -9.67 -13.17
C VAL A 180 -21.39 -10.04 -14.06
N ASP A 181 -21.49 -9.48 -15.26
CA ASP A 181 -22.57 -9.73 -16.21
C ASP A 181 -22.62 -11.22 -16.65
N ALA A 182 -21.47 -11.90 -16.68
CA ALA A 182 -21.40 -13.33 -16.91
C ALA A 182 -21.85 -14.19 -15.71
N GLY A 183 -22.28 -13.59 -14.60
CA GLY A 183 -22.76 -14.28 -13.40
C GLY A 183 -21.66 -14.98 -12.60
N ALA A 184 -20.39 -14.58 -12.74
CA ALA A 184 -19.27 -15.27 -12.12
C ALA A 184 -19.27 -15.19 -10.59
N ILE A 185 -19.83 -14.10 -9.98
CA ILE A 185 -19.72 -13.85 -8.53
C ILE A 185 -20.25 -15.01 -7.69
N CYS A 186 -21.46 -15.50 -7.94
CA CYS A 186 -22.07 -16.56 -7.14
C CYS A 186 -21.26 -17.87 -7.21
N HIS A 187 -20.72 -18.21 -8.38
CA HIS A 187 -19.90 -19.40 -8.57
C HIS A 187 -18.52 -19.25 -7.89
N LEU A 188 -17.92 -18.07 -7.97
CA LEU A 188 -16.68 -17.76 -7.26
C LEU A 188 -16.87 -17.83 -5.74
N VAL A 189 -17.96 -17.29 -5.19
CA VAL A 189 -18.26 -17.37 -3.76
C VAL A 189 -18.43 -18.82 -3.32
N HIS A 190 -19.18 -19.63 -4.08
CA HIS A 190 -19.31 -21.07 -3.80
C HIS A 190 -17.94 -21.80 -3.89
N GLY A 191 -17.06 -21.39 -4.77
CA GLY A 191 -15.69 -21.92 -4.88
C GLY A 191 -14.84 -21.73 -3.61
N LEU A 192 -15.18 -20.77 -2.73
CA LEU A 192 -14.49 -20.56 -1.44
C LEU A 192 -14.77 -21.65 -0.41
N GLU A 193 -15.83 -22.43 -0.57
CA GLU A 193 -16.15 -23.59 0.29
C GLU A 193 -15.20 -24.76 0.06
N ASN A 194 -14.51 -24.79 -1.08
CA ASN A 194 -13.58 -25.84 -1.43
C ASN A 194 -12.40 -25.90 -0.45
N GLN A 195 -11.79 -27.10 -0.29
CA GLN A 195 -10.66 -27.30 0.63
C GLN A 195 -9.31 -26.81 0.05
N ASP A 196 -9.18 -26.67 -1.27
CA ASP A 196 -7.91 -26.34 -1.92
C ASP A 196 -7.48 -24.87 -1.72
N PRO A 197 -6.31 -24.60 -1.09
CA PRO A 197 -5.83 -23.25 -0.83
C PRO A 197 -5.51 -22.45 -2.10
N LYS A 198 -5.11 -23.14 -3.20
CA LYS A 198 -4.80 -22.45 -4.46
C LYS A 198 -6.07 -21.91 -5.10
N LEU A 199 -7.12 -22.75 -5.12
CA LEU A 199 -8.43 -22.34 -5.61
C LEU A 199 -8.99 -21.19 -4.78
N LYS A 200 -9.00 -21.31 -3.45
CA LYS A 200 -9.43 -20.22 -2.55
C LYS A 200 -8.72 -18.90 -2.84
N ARG A 201 -7.38 -18.96 -2.98
CA ARG A 201 -6.59 -17.77 -3.30
C ARG A 201 -7.01 -17.14 -4.63
N SER A 202 -7.10 -17.95 -5.71
CA SER A 202 -7.48 -17.43 -7.03
C SER A 202 -8.89 -16.84 -7.02
N THR A 203 -9.82 -17.49 -6.35
CA THR A 203 -11.20 -17.03 -6.22
C THR A 203 -11.30 -15.70 -5.45
N LEU A 204 -10.60 -15.59 -4.30
CA LEU A 204 -10.51 -14.33 -3.54
C LEU A 204 -9.87 -13.21 -4.37
N CYS A 205 -8.85 -13.52 -5.17
CA CYS A 205 -8.22 -12.55 -6.06
C CYS A 205 -9.19 -12.09 -7.17
N ALA A 206 -10.00 -12.99 -7.74
CA ALA A 206 -10.99 -12.64 -8.75
C ALA A 206 -12.07 -11.71 -8.18
N LEU A 207 -12.63 -12.07 -7.02
CA LEU A 207 -13.60 -11.22 -6.30
C LEU A 207 -12.98 -9.87 -5.90
N GLY A 208 -11.70 -9.85 -5.49
CA GLY A 208 -10.97 -8.64 -5.18
C GLY A 208 -10.73 -7.73 -6.40
N ALA A 209 -10.40 -8.31 -7.55
CA ALA A 209 -10.25 -7.56 -8.79
C ALA A 209 -11.57 -6.89 -9.23
N VAL A 210 -12.68 -7.62 -9.09
CA VAL A 210 -14.03 -7.06 -9.35
C VAL A 210 -14.37 -5.96 -8.34
N ALA A 211 -14.28 -6.26 -7.04
CA ALA A 211 -14.63 -5.31 -5.97
C ALA A 211 -13.74 -4.06 -5.99
N GLY A 212 -12.49 -4.21 -6.43
CA GLY A 212 -11.52 -3.13 -6.45
C GLY A 212 -11.77 -2.05 -7.49
N ALA A 213 -12.58 -2.30 -8.51
CA ALA A 213 -12.74 -1.42 -9.65
C ALA A 213 -13.67 -0.22 -9.37
N ARG A 214 -14.88 -0.47 -8.87
CA ARG A 214 -15.90 0.57 -8.58
C ARG A 214 -16.81 0.18 -7.44
N THR A 215 -17.52 1.17 -6.88
CA THR A 215 -18.44 1.00 -5.74
C THR A 215 -19.55 -0.02 -6.05
N GLU A 216 -20.20 0.11 -7.20
CA GLU A 216 -21.32 -0.74 -7.61
C GLU A 216 -20.90 -2.21 -7.72
N LEU A 217 -19.67 -2.44 -8.19
CA LEU A 217 -19.12 -3.79 -8.30
C LEU A 217 -18.73 -4.37 -6.93
N ALA A 218 -18.23 -3.54 -6.02
CA ALA A 218 -18.00 -3.95 -4.64
C ALA A 218 -19.32 -4.32 -3.94
N GLU A 219 -20.38 -3.55 -4.15
CA GLU A 219 -21.73 -3.85 -3.66
C GLU A 219 -22.26 -5.16 -4.25
N ALA A 220 -22.06 -5.40 -5.56
CA ALA A 220 -22.44 -6.66 -6.20
C ALA A 220 -21.70 -7.87 -5.63
N VAL A 221 -20.39 -7.74 -5.33
CA VAL A 221 -19.60 -8.79 -4.68
C VAL A 221 -20.09 -9.08 -3.28
N VAL A 222 -20.43 -8.05 -2.52
CA VAL A 222 -21.00 -8.19 -1.16
C VAL A 222 -22.40 -8.78 -1.21
N ALA A 223 -23.25 -8.31 -2.12
CA ALA A 223 -24.61 -8.86 -2.33
C ALA A 223 -24.57 -10.33 -2.76
N GLY A 224 -23.55 -10.74 -3.52
CA GLY A 224 -23.29 -12.13 -3.89
C GLY A 224 -22.82 -13.01 -2.72
N GLY A 225 -22.68 -12.47 -1.51
CA GLY A 225 -22.36 -13.24 -0.29
C GLY A 225 -20.86 -13.43 -0.04
N ALA A 226 -19.98 -12.65 -0.67
CA ALA A 226 -18.53 -12.83 -0.53
C ALA A 226 -17.96 -12.42 0.84
N LEU A 227 -18.66 -11.57 1.61
CA LEU A 227 -18.11 -11.00 2.84
C LEU A 227 -17.89 -12.03 3.96
N PRO A 228 -18.86 -12.91 4.34
CA PRO A 228 -18.64 -13.89 5.39
C PRO A 228 -17.47 -14.85 5.10
N PRO A 229 -17.35 -15.48 3.91
CA PRO A 229 -16.21 -16.34 3.62
C PRO A 229 -14.89 -15.54 3.53
N ALA A 230 -14.89 -14.28 3.09
CA ALA A 230 -13.69 -13.45 3.10
C ALA A 230 -13.17 -13.23 4.53
N LEU A 231 -14.06 -12.95 5.50
CA LEU A 231 -13.71 -12.80 6.91
C LEU A 231 -13.19 -14.12 7.50
N LEU A 232 -13.82 -15.24 7.19
CA LEU A 232 -13.35 -16.56 7.62
C LEU A 232 -11.94 -16.87 7.10
N HIS A 233 -11.68 -16.53 5.84
CA HIS A 233 -10.39 -16.80 5.21
C HIS A 233 -9.28 -15.80 5.59
N ALA A 234 -9.62 -14.70 6.24
CA ALA A 234 -8.62 -13.83 6.88
C ALA A 234 -7.87 -14.55 8.02
N GLY A 235 -8.51 -15.54 8.71
CA GLY A 235 -7.86 -16.41 9.69
C GLY A 235 -7.36 -17.76 9.14
N HIS A 236 -7.27 -17.96 7.82
CA HIS A 236 -6.90 -19.24 7.21
C HIS A 236 -5.43 -19.60 7.46
N ASP A 237 -5.09 -20.90 7.62
CA ASP A 237 -3.72 -21.38 7.89
C ASP A 237 -2.71 -20.97 6.80
N ALA A 238 -3.13 -21.01 5.54
CA ALA A 238 -2.26 -20.67 4.41
C ALA A 238 -2.12 -19.16 4.22
N ALA A 239 -0.91 -18.61 4.40
CA ALA A 239 -0.60 -17.18 4.25
C ALA A 239 -1.04 -16.56 2.90
N PRO A 240 -0.92 -17.24 1.73
CA PRO A 240 -1.43 -16.69 0.48
C PRO A 240 -2.95 -16.48 0.45
N VAL A 241 -3.71 -17.31 1.16
CA VAL A 241 -5.18 -17.18 1.29
C VAL A 241 -5.51 -16.01 2.21
N ARG A 242 -4.85 -15.91 3.37
CA ARG A 242 -5.02 -14.76 4.28
C ARG A 242 -4.76 -13.43 3.57
N ARG A 243 -3.67 -13.36 2.79
CA ARG A 243 -3.35 -12.17 2.01
C ARG A 243 -4.42 -11.83 1.00
N ALA A 244 -4.93 -12.81 0.25
CA ALA A 244 -5.98 -12.59 -0.75
C ALA A 244 -7.29 -12.12 -0.09
N ALA A 245 -7.66 -12.69 1.05
CA ALA A 245 -8.80 -12.26 1.84
C ALA A 245 -8.66 -10.83 2.35
N ALA A 246 -7.50 -10.46 2.89
CA ALA A 246 -7.22 -9.10 3.31
C ALA A 246 -7.25 -8.09 2.13
N CYS A 247 -6.78 -8.49 0.94
CA CYS A 247 -6.88 -7.68 -0.27
C CYS A 247 -8.36 -7.47 -0.67
N LEU A 248 -9.17 -8.52 -0.68
CA LEU A 248 -10.60 -8.41 -0.98
C LEU A 248 -11.30 -7.48 0.02
N LEU A 249 -11.06 -7.65 1.33
CA LEU A 249 -11.64 -6.78 2.36
C LEU A 249 -11.21 -5.32 2.18
N ARG A 250 -9.92 -5.07 1.91
CA ARG A 250 -9.42 -3.73 1.57
C ARG A 250 -10.16 -3.13 0.38
N ASP A 251 -10.35 -3.91 -0.67
CA ASP A 251 -10.95 -3.44 -1.92
C ASP A 251 -12.46 -3.20 -1.79
N ILE A 252 -13.13 -3.88 -0.87
CA ILE A 252 -14.53 -3.60 -0.49
C ILE A 252 -14.62 -2.27 0.29
N VAL A 253 -13.83 -2.10 1.36
CA VAL A 253 -14.01 -0.97 2.29
C VAL A 253 -13.52 0.38 1.78
N LYS A 254 -12.72 0.39 0.71
CA LYS A 254 -12.14 1.62 0.18
C LYS A 254 -13.15 2.56 -0.50
N HIS A 255 -14.30 2.04 -0.93
CA HIS A 255 -15.22 2.75 -1.82
C HIS A 255 -16.25 3.61 -1.11
N SER A 256 -16.92 3.09 -0.07
CA SER A 256 -17.99 3.81 0.59
C SER A 256 -18.04 3.59 2.11
N VAL A 257 -18.68 4.55 2.80
CA VAL A 257 -18.92 4.46 4.25
C VAL A 257 -19.82 3.26 4.57
N ASP A 258 -20.82 2.98 3.74
CA ASP A 258 -21.79 1.91 3.96
C ASP A 258 -21.13 0.54 3.91
N LEU A 259 -20.25 0.31 2.91
CA LEU A 259 -19.47 -0.93 2.81
C LEU A 259 -18.49 -1.08 3.99
N ALA A 260 -17.84 0.00 4.40
CA ALA A 260 -16.97 -0.01 5.57
C ALA A 260 -17.75 -0.31 6.86
N GLN A 261 -18.93 0.31 7.04
CA GLN A 261 -19.82 0.06 8.16
C GLN A 261 -20.32 -1.39 8.19
N LEU A 262 -20.65 -1.96 7.04
CA LEU A 262 -21.06 -3.34 6.92
C LEU A 262 -19.95 -4.31 7.36
N VAL A 263 -18.71 -4.08 6.94
CA VAL A 263 -17.56 -4.89 7.37
C VAL A 263 -17.35 -4.79 8.89
N VAL A 264 -17.48 -3.59 9.47
CA VAL A 264 -17.38 -3.41 10.93
C VAL A 264 -18.51 -4.14 11.65
N ASN A 265 -19.76 -3.99 11.19
CA ASN A 265 -20.94 -4.63 11.79
C ASN A 265 -20.88 -6.17 11.74
N THR A 266 -20.23 -6.73 10.73
CA THR A 266 -19.98 -8.19 10.61
C THR A 266 -18.78 -8.67 11.40
N GLY A 267 -18.14 -7.81 12.20
CA GLY A 267 -17.00 -8.17 13.05
C GLY A 267 -15.66 -8.21 12.31
N GLY A 268 -15.55 -7.60 11.14
CA GLY A 268 -14.35 -7.66 10.28
C GLY A 268 -13.10 -7.03 10.87
N CYS A 269 -13.22 -6.16 11.88
CA CYS A 269 -12.04 -5.54 12.52
C CYS A 269 -11.16 -6.57 13.24
N GLY A 270 -11.76 -7.56 13.94
CA GLY A 270 -11.02 -8.57 14.68
C GLY A 270 -10.02 -9.35 13.82
N PRO A 271 -10.49 -10.08 12.79
CA PRO A 271 -9.59 -10.81 11.87
C PRO A 271 -8.53 -9.94 11.20
N LEU A 272 -8.84 -8.69 10.85
CA LEU A 272 -7.87 -7.76 10.28
C LEU A 272 -6.78 -7.37 11.29
N VAL A 273 -7.13 -7.18 12.57
CA VAL A 273 -6.16 -6.89 13.64
C VAL A 273 -5.30 -8.11 13.95
N GLU A 274 -5.88 -9.31 13.99
CA GLU A 274 -5.14 -10.57 14.16
C GLU A 274 -4.07 -10.75 13.07
N LEU A 275 -4.42 -10.44 11.82
CA LEU A 275 -3.48 -10.46 10.70
C LEU A 275 -2.27 -9.54 10.88
N LEU A 276 -2.40 -8.44 11.60
CA LEU A 276 -1.26 -7.55 11.90
C LEU A 276 -0.27 -8.22 12.86
N GLY A 277 -0.76 -9.03 13.81
CA GLY A 277 0.07 -9.69 14.81
C GLY A 277 0.75 -10.97 14.29
N GLU A 278 0.05 -11.77 13.49
CA GLU A 278 0.49 -13.10 13.10
C GLU A 278 1.38 -13.16 11.86
N SER A 279 1.19 -12.23 10.93
CA SER A 279 1.83 -12.28 9.61
C SER A 279 2.97 -11.30 9.48
N ALA A 280 4.19 -11.77 9.28
CA ALA A 280 5.27 -10.96 8.74
C ALA A 280 5.10 -10.80 7.22
N GLY A 281 5.38 -9.63 6.66
CA GLY A 281 5.42 -9.39 5.22
C GLY A 281 4.04 -9.22 4.56
N GLY A 282 3.88 -9.83 3.40
CA GLY A 282 2.85 -9.49 2.41
C GLY A 282 1.38 -9.43 2.82
N ALA A 283 0.94 -10.01 3.94
CA ALA A 283 -0.46 -9.96 4.39
C ALA A 283 -0.77 -8.75 5.29
N ARG A 284 0.23 -8.19 5.98
CA ARG A 284 0.05 -7.03 6.86
C ARG A 284 -0.35 -5.76 6.10
N VAL A 285 0.27 -5.51 4.96
CA VAL A 285 0.01 -4.29 4.17
C VAL A 285 -1.47 -4.16 3.80
N PRO A 286 -2.13 -5.14 3.16
CA PRO A 286 -3.54 -5.02 2.83
C PRO A 286 -4.44 -4.93 4.08
N ALA A 287 -4.10 -5.60 5.19
CA ALA A 287 -4.83 -5.49 6.45
C ALA A 287 -4.70 -4.09 7.07
N CYS A 288 -3.49 -3.51 7.13
CA CYS A 288 -3.29 -2.12 7.54
C CYS A 288 -4.12 -1.16 6.68
N MET A 289 -4.07 -1.33 5.35
CA MET A 289 -4.80 -0.47 4.44
C MET A 289 -6.32 -0.60 4.61
N ALA A 290 -6.85 -1.82 4.83
CA ALA A 290 -8.27 -2.03 5.09
C ALA A 290 -8.72 -1.26 6.34
N LEU A 291 -8.00 -1.42 7.46
CA LEU A 291 -8.27 -0.69 8.70
C LEU A 291 -8.15 0.83 8.50
N GLY A 292 -7.17 1.28 7.72
CA GLY A 292 -6.97 2.69 7.40
C GLY A 292 -8.09 3.28 6.52
N PHE A 293 -8.60 2.52 5.54
CA PHE A 293 -9.77 2.94 4.75
C PHE A 293 -11.02 3.02 5.63
N ILE A 294 -11.28 2.02 6.48
CA ILE A 294 -12.40 2.05 7.42
C ILE A 294 -12.30 3.30 8.32
N ALA A 295 -11.16 3.48 8.99
CA ALA A 295 -10.92 4.65 9.85
C ALA A 295 -11.02 5.98 9.10
N GLY A 296 -10.66 6.00 7.83
CA GLY A 296 -10.68 7.19 6.99
C GLY A 296 -12.06 7.73 6.65
N GLN A 297 -13.09 6.87 6.66
CA GLN A 297 -14.44 7.16 6.20
C GLN A 297 -15.25 8.03 7.20
N SER A 298 -15.21 7.72 8.50
CA SER A 298 -15.92 8.49 9.52
C SER A 298 -15.25 8.41 10.89
N ASP A 299 -15.62 9.34 11.79
CA ASP A 299 -15.17 9.36 13.18
C ASP A 299 -15.66 8.13 13.98
N GLN A 300 -16.90 7.69 13.74
CA GLN A 300 -17.46 6.51 14.38
C GLN A 300 -16.72 5.24 13.98
N LEU A 301 -16.42 5.08 12.68
CA LEU A 301 -15.64 3.95 12.19
C LEU A 301 -14.20 3.99 12.70
N ALA A 302 -13.59 5.16 12.80
CA ALA A 302 -12.28 5.31 13.42
C ALA A 302 -12.29 4.91 14.90
N MET A 303 -13.37 5.20 15.65
CA MET A 303 -13.54 4.77 17.02
C MET A 303 -13.66 3.24 17.13
N ALA A 304 -14.42 2.59 16.24
CA ALA A 304 -14.53 1.13 16.19
C ALA A 304 -13.15 0.46 15.95
N ILE A 305 -12.28 1.07 15.15
CA ILE A 305 -10.89 0.58 14.97
C ILE A 305 -10.09 0.73 16.27
N ILE A 306 -10.26 1.82 17.03
CA ILE A 306 -9.61 1.99 18.34
C ILE A 306 -10.08 0.92 19.32
N GLU A 307 -11.38 0.68 19.40
CA GLU A 307 -12.01 -0.33 20.27
C GLU A 307 -11.55 -1.76 19.92
N SER A 308 -11.30 -2.04 18.66
CA SER A 308 -10.76 -3.34 18.20
C SER A 308 -9.28 -3.57 18.58
N LYS A 309 -8.64 -2.61 19.28
CA LYS A 309 -7.23 -2.64 19.70
C LYS A 309 -6.21 -2.72 18.54
N ALA A 310 -6.56 -2.11 17.41
CA ALA A 310 -5.66 -2.06 16.25
C ALA A 310 -4.40 -1.20 16.49
N ILE A 311 -4.51 -0.14 17.33
CA ILE A 311 -3.41 0.81 17.56
C ILE A 311 -2.14 0.14 18.07
N PRO A 312 -2.16 -0.72 19.13
CA PRO A 312 -0.96 -1.42 19.59
C PRO A 312 -0.27 -2.20 18.48
N ALA A 313 -1.00 -3.00 17.71
CA ALA A 313 -0.45 -3.79 16.60
C ALA A 313 0.18 -2.90 15.49
N LEU A 314 -0.45 -1.76 15.17
CA LEU A 314 0.10 -0.80 14.22
C LEU A 314 1.36 -0.11 14.75
N VAL A 315 1.42 0.17 16.06
CA VAL A 315 2.59 0.75 16.72
C VAL A 315 3.75 -0.27 16.74
N ASP A 316 3.46 -1.54 17.01
CA ASP A 316 4.46 -2.61 16.97
C ASP A 316 5.11 -2.72 15.57
N ILE A 317 4.33 -2.58 14.50
CA ILE A 317 4.86 -2.57 13.13
C ILE A 317 5.84 -1.42 12.91
N ILE A 318 5.48 -0.19 13.30
CA ILE A 318 6.38 0.97 13.10
C ILE A 318 7.58 0.95 14.06
N GLN A 319 7.53 0.19 15.15
CA GLN A 319 8.65 -0.01 16.09
C GLN A 319 9.59 -1.12 15.65
N ASN A 320 9.13 -2.07 14.87
CA ASN A 320 9.93 -3.19 14.40
C ASN A 320 11.01 -2.71 13.42
N SER A 321 12.28 -2.99 13.77
CA SER A 321 13.44 -2.63 12.93
C SER A 321 13.57 -3.49 11.66
N GLU A 322 12.91 -4.65 11.62
CA GLU A 322 12.95 -5.60 10.51
C GLU A 322 11.73 -5.46 9.58
N ALA A 323 10.78 -4.56 9.93
CA ALA A 323 9.61 -4.34 9.08
C ALA A 323 10.01 -3.72 7.74
N GLU A 324 9.36 -4.18 6.68
CA GLU A 324 9.54 -3.62 5.34
C GLU A 324 8.98 -2.19 5.25
N ASP A 325 9.57 -1.36 4.41
CA ASP A 325 9.13 0.02 4.18
C ASP A 325 7.63 0.11 3.85
N ALA A 326 7.11 -0.84 3.08
CA ALA A 326 5.70 -0.92 2.72
C ALA A 326 4.80 -1.13 3.95
N GLU A 327 5.22 -1.95 4.91
CA GLU A 327 4.49 -2.19 6.17
C GLU A 327 4.48 -0.92 7.05
N ILE A 328 5.65 -0.29 7.20
CA ILE A 328 5.79 0.96 7.95
C ILE A 328 4.93 2.06 7.34
N CYS A 329 4.95 2.20 6.02
CA CYS A 329 4.15 3.17 5.30
C CYS A 329 2.64 2.95 5.49
N ALA A 330 2.18 1.70 5.38
CA ALA A 330 0.77 1.36 5.56
C ALA A 330 0.31 1.58 7.01
N ALA A 331 1.11 1.16 8.01
CA ALA A 331 0.81 1.36 9.42
C ALA A 331 0.78 2.85 9.80
N ALA A 332 1.79 3.63 9.36
CA ALA A 332 1.83 5.07 9.60
C ALA A 332 0.64 5.80 8.96
N TRP A 333 0.29 5.44 7.72
CA TRP A 333 -0.87 5.99 7.03
C TRP A 333 -2.18 5.69 7.79
N THR A 334 -2.37 4.46 8.27
CA THR A 334 -3.54 4.06 9.05
C THR A 334 -3.63 4.82 10.37
N LEU A 335 -2.51 4.95 11.11
CA LEU A 335 -2.45 5.74 12.36
C LEU A 335 -2.85 7.21 12.10
N GLY A 336 -2.40 7.81 10.99
CA GLY A 336 -2.81 9.15 10.59
C GLY A 336 -4.31 9.26 10.35
N HIS A 337 -4.90 8.30 9.63
CA HIS A 337 -6.34 8.26 9.34
C HIS A 337 -7.20 8.07 10.60
N ILE A 338 -6.73 7.31 11.58
CA ILE A 338 -7.40 7.20 12.89
C ILE A 338 -7.34 8.54 13.62
N ALA A 339 -6.17 9.20 13.67
CA ALA A 339 -5.94 10.38 14.51
C ALA A 339 -6.63 11.67 14.01
N LYS A 340 -6.96 11.78 12.73
CA LYS A 340 -7.39 13.03 12.08
C LYS A 340 -8.75 13.56 12.52
N HIS A 341 -9.63 12.72 13.09
CA HIS A 341 -11.05 13.06 13.26
C HIS A 341 -11.32 13.95 14.48
N SER A 342 -10.79 13.59 15.66
CA SER A 342 -11.06 14.35 16.88
C SER A 342 -9.91 14.27 17.89
N PRO A 343 -9.93 15.13 18.95
CA PRO A 343 -8.95 15.04 20.03
C PRO A 343 -8.90 13.69 20.75
N GLN A 344 -10.03 12.97 20.82
CA GLN A 344 -10.08 11.63 21.44
C GLN A 344 -9.33 10.59 20.61
N HIS A 345 -9.49 10.61 19.29
CA HIS A 345 -8.78 9.73 18.37
C HIS A 345 -7.26 10.01 18.41
N SER A 346 -6.88 11.28 18.38
CA SER A 346 -5.48 11.65 18.50
C SER A 346 -4.90 11.31 19.88
N LEU A 347 -5.68 11.41 20.95
CA LEU A 347 -5.28 10.98 22.30
C LEU A 347 -4.94 9.49 22.34
N ALA A 348 -5.74 8.63 21.70
CA ALA A 348 -5.48 7.19 21.64
C ALA A 348 -4.11 6.88 20.98
N ILE A 349 -3.78 7.58 19.90
CA ILE A 349 -2.48 7.49 19.22
C ILE A 349 -1.34 8.02 20.10
N ALA A 350 -1.58 9.13 20.81
CA ALA A 350 -0.60 9.74 21.69
C ALA A 350 -0.26 8.86 22.91
N VAL A 351 -1.28 8.28 23.55
CA VAL A 351 -1.13 7.35 24.68
C VAL A 351 -0.39 6.08 24.30
N ALA A 352 -0.59 5.60 23.07
CA ALA A 352 0.14 4.45 22.52
C ALA A 352 1.61 4.76 22.14
N ASN A 353 2.11 5.95 22.44
CA ASN A 353 3.49 6.37 22.15
C ASN A 353 3.87 6.35 20.65
N ALA A 354 2.90 6.46 19.76
CA ALA A 354 3.16 6.44 18.32
C ALA A 354 3.87 7.72 17.82
N LEU A 355 3.56 8.89 18.39
CA LEU A 355 4.07 10.17 17.89
C LEU A 355 5.60 10.30 17.95
N PRO A 356 6.29 9.95 19.06
CA PRO A 356 7.75 9.98 19.12
C PRO A 356 8.38 9.03 18.09
N ARG A 357 7.79 7.86 17.89
CA ARG A 357 8.31 6.88 16.92
C ARG A 357 8.14 7.35 15.48
N LEU A 358 6.97 7.92 15.14
CA LEU A 358 6.75 8.53 13.83
C LEU A 358 7.73 9.67 13.56
N LEU A 359 8.03 10.49 14.58
CA LEU A 359 9.04 11.55 14.46
C LEU A 359 10.44 10.97 14.22
N GLN A 360 10.82 9.92 14.96
CA GLN A 360 12.10 9.26 14.79
C GLN A 360 12.26 8.69 13.37
N LEU A 361 11.24 8.04 12.82
CA LEU A 361 11.23 7.52 11.45
C LEU A 361 11.33 8.66 10.41
N TYR A 362 10.65 9.78 10.66
CA TYR A 362 10.69 10.94 9.79
C TYR A 362 12.07 11.61 9.75
N THR A 363 12.74 11.73 10.90
CA THR A 363 14.03 12.41 11.02
C THR A 363 15.23 11.50 10.74
N ASN A 364 15.03 10.18 10.70
CA ASN A 364 16.10 9.22 10.45
C ASN A 364 16.60 9.33 8.99
N PRO A 365 17.90 9.66 8.76
CA PRO A 365 18.45 9.77 7.41
C PRO A 365 18.48 8.43 6.66
N LYS A 366 18.39 7.29 7.37
CA LYS A 366 18.35 5.95 6.76
C LYS A 366 16.97 5.55 6.25
N SER A 367 15.90 6.24 6.69
CA SER A 367 14.54 5.98 6.19
C SER A 367 14.41 6.37 4.73
N SER A 368 13.67 5.57 3.95
CA SER A 368 13.37 5.89 2.55
C SER A 368 12.54 7.18 2.41
N GLY A 369 12.55 7.75 1.22
CA GLY A 369 11.76 8.95 0.93
C GLY A 369 10.26 8.74 1.17
N GLU A 370 9.75 7.55 0.85
CA GLU A 370 8.35 7.20 1.04
C GLU A 370 7.98 7.10 2.52
N VAL A 371 8.78 6.39 3.32
CA VAL A 371 8.58 6.28 4.78
C VAL A 371 8.56 7.68 5.41
N ARG A 372 9.52 8.55 5.04
CA ARG A 372 9.55 9.93 5.55
C ARG A 372 8.31 10.73 5.15
N ALA A 373 7.83 10.60 3.93
CA ALA A 373 6.63 11.28 3.47
C ALA A 373 5.38 10.81 4.22
N ARG A 374 5.19 9.49 4.38
CA ARG A 374 4.03 8.91 5.07
C ARG A 374 4.02 9.23 6.55
N THR A 375 5.17 9.10 7.24
CA THR A 375 5.28 9.43 8.67
C THR A 375 5.09 10.93 8.94
N SER A 376 5.60 11.81 8.05
CA SER A 376 5.33 13.25 8.13
C SER A 376 3.85 13.57 7.98
N CYS A 377 3.16 12.93 7.04
CA CYS A 377 1.73 13.10 6.85
C CYS A 377 0.94 12.65 8.09
N ALA A 378 1.22 11.46 8.61
CA ALA A 378 0.60 10.92 9.81
C ALA A 378 0.81 11.83 11.04
N LEU A 379 2.02 12.33 11.25
CA LEU A 379 2.33 13.28 12.31
C LEU A 379 1.50 14.57 12.18
N LYS A 380 1.41 15.13 10.98
CA LYS A 380 0.63 16.35 10.74
C LYS A 380 -0.84 16.13 11.03
N GLN A 381 -1.42 15.02 10.57
CA GLN A 381 -2.81 14.65 10.82
C GLN A 381 -3.09 14.48 12.31
N ALA A 382 -2.26 13.73 13.02
CA ALA A 382 -2.43 13.52 14.46
C ALA A 382 -2.26 14.82 15.25
N LEU A 383 -1.26 15.65 14.93
CA LEU A 383 -0.99 16.88 15.65
C LEU A 383 -2.03 17.98 15.39
N GLN A 384 -2.83 17.91 14.33
CA GLN A 384 -3.93 18.86 14.11
C GLN A 384 -5.02 18.80 15.18
N CYS A 385 -5.20 17.63 15.82
CA CYS A 385 -6.22 17.39 16.83
C CYS A 385 -5.66 17.05 18.21
N CYS A 386 -4.33 16.91 18.39
CA CYS A 386 -3.71 16.44 19.62
C CYS A 386 -3.64 17.51 20.70
N LEU A 387 -4.48 17.40 21.72
CA LEU A 387 -4.46 18.28 22.91
C LEU A 387 -3.70 17.64 24.10
N HIS A 388 -3.11 16.48 23.94
CA HIS A 388 -2.43 15.74 25.01
C HIS A 388 -1.01 16.28 25.24
N ARG A 389 -0.85 17.15 26.24
CA ARG A 389 0.41 17.84 26.55
C ARG A 389 1.62 16.90 26.74
N PRO A 390 1.52 15.78 27.51
CA PRO A 390 2.68 14.90 27.70
C PRO A 390 3.27 14.36 26.40
N ALA A 391 2.44 14.20 25.36
CA ALA A 391 2.92 13.76 24.05
C ALA A 391 3.45 14.90 23.18
N LEU A 392 2.98 16.15 23.39
CA LEU A 392 3.45 17.32 22.67
C LEU A 392 4.82 17.82 23.17
N GLU A 393 5.12 17.66 24.45
CA GLU A 393 6.31 18.21 25.08
C GLU A 393 7.62 17.65 24.49
N PRO A 394 7.82 16.34 24.32
CA PRO A 394 9.02 15.80 23.65
C PRO A 394 9.16 16.30 22.22
N LEU A 395 8.04 16.49 21.52
CA LEU A 395 8.02 16.96 20.13
C LEU A 395 8.43 18.44 20.03
N LEU A 396 8.10 19.26 21.03
CA LEU A 396 8.50 20.67 21.07
C LEU A 396 10.04 20.82 21.06
N HIS A 397 10.75 19.91 21.72
CA HIS A 397 12.20 19.95 21.81
C HIS A 397 12.92 19.33 20.60
N SER A 398 12.33 18.28 19.99
CA SER A 398 13.02 17.44 18.98
C SER A 398 12.50 17.58 17.55
N ALA A 399 11.32 18.18 17.36
CA ALA A 399 10.72 18.23 16.03
C ALA A 399 11.34 19.31 15.13
N PRO A 400 11.50 19.05 13.82
CA PRO A 400 11.91 20.06 12.85
C PRO A 400 10.80 21.09 12.63
N ALA A 401 11.16 22.26 12.07
CA ALA A 401 10.27 23.42 11.92
C ALA A 401 8.93 23.10 11.21
N CYS A 402 8.93 22.20 10.22
CA CYS A 402 7.74 21.80 9.48
C CYS A 402 6.71 21.02 10.32
N ILE A 403 7.13 20.33 11.38
CA ILE A 403 6.28 19.62 12.35
C ILE A 403 6.01 20.50 13.56
N LEU A 404 7.01 21.28 14.01
CA LEU A 404 6.94 22.16 15.16
C LEU A 404 5.77 23.17 15.07
N LYS A 405 5.50 23.67 13.87
CA LYS A 405 4.34 24.54 13.63
C LYS A 405 3.01 23.93 14.09
N TYR A 406 2.80 22.62 13.92
CA TYR A 406 1.58 21.94 14.37
C TYR A 406 1.55 21.77 15.89
N VAL A 407 2.72 21.50 16.51
CA VAL A 407 2.86 21.44 17.97
C VAL A 407 2.52 22.78 18.60
N LEU A 408 3.10 23.87 18.10
CA LEU A 408 2.82 25.23 18.60
C LEU A 408 1.36 25.65 18.38
N ALA A 409 0.75 25.25 17.27
CA ALA A 409 -0.66 25.48 17.01
C ALA A 409 -1.56 24.87 18.09
N GLN A 410 -1.20 23.69 18.63
CA GLN A 410 -1.97 23.08 19.71
C GLN A 410 -1.72 23.79 21.05
N TYR A 411 -0.48 24.16 21.37
CA TYR A 411 -0.21 24.96 22.55
C TYR A 411 -0.91 26.32 22.52
N ALA A 412 -1.00 26.97 21.35
CA ALA A 412 -1.76 28.21 21.17
C ALA A 412 -3.27 28.04 21.45
N LYS A 413 -3.83 26.82 21.33
CA LYS A 413 -5.22 26.49 21.69
C LYS A 413 -5.36 26.15 23.17
N ILE A 414 -4.38 25.46 23.76
CA ILE A 414 -4.44 24.94 25.13
C ILE A 414 -4.17 26.05 26.16
N LEU A 415 -3.10 26.83 25.95
CA LEU A 415 -2.57 27.76 26.98
C LEU A 415 -3.54 28.89 27.36
N PRO A 416 -4.34 29.49 26.47
CA PRO A 416 -5.29 30.53 26.85
C PRO A 416 -6.31 30.05 27.89
N ASN A 417 -6.73 28.77 27.81
CA ASN A 417 -7.85 28.21 28.58
C ASN A 417 -7.42 27.39 29.80
N ASP A 418 -6.12 27.06 29.97
CA ASP A 418 -5.62 26.19 31.04
C ASP A 418 -4.48 26.87 31.82
N ALA A 419 -4.82 27.39 33.01
CA ALA A 419 -3.84 28.03 33.91
C ALA A 419 -2.77 27.04 34.42
N ARG A 420 -3.15 25.75 34.62
CA ARG A 420 -2.20 24.71 35.03
C ARG A 420 -1.22 24.39 33.90
N ALA A 421 -1.71 24.37 32.67
CA ALA A 421 -0.87 24.20 31.49
C ALA A 421 0.13 25.34 31.38
N ARG A 422 -0.27 26.60 31.55
CA ARG A 422 0.64 27.76 31.55
C ARG A 422 1.75 27.62 32.57
N ARG A 423 1.41 27.25 33.81
CA ARG A 423 2.41 27.06 34.88
C ARG A 423 3.42 25.96 34.50
N LEU A 424 2.94 24.80 34.04
CA LEU A 424 3.80 23.70 33.61
C LEU A 424 4.67 24.11 32.42
N PHE A 425 4.14 24.84 31.46
CA PHE A 425 4.87 25.28 30.27
C PHE A 425 6.10 26.15 30.59
N VAL A 426 6.02 26.92 31.70
CA VAL A 426 7.17 27.67 32.21
C VAL A 426 8.13 26.76 32.97
N THR A 427 7.61 25.91 33.89
CA THR A 427 8.47 25.09 34.77
C THR A 427 9.19 23.97 34.04
N THR A 428 8.68 23.43 32.93
CA THR A 428 9.36 22.43 32.10
C THR A 428 10.35 23.04 31.10
N GLY A 429 10.45 24.37 31.03
CA GLY A 429 11.35 25.05 30.10
C GLY A 429 10.80 25.16 28.68
N ALA A 430 9.55 24.77 28.45
CA ALA A 430 8.91 24.85 27.14
C ALA A 430 8.83 26.28 26.61
N LEU A 431 8.54 27.27 27.48
CA LEU A 431 8.52 28.67 27.10
C LEU A 431 9.90 29.16 26.63
N LYS A 432 10.97 28.76 27.34
CA LYS A 432 12.35 29.06 26.93
C LYS A 432 12.60 28.52 25.51
N ARG A 433 12.26 27.24 25.28
CA ARG A 433 12.43 26.62 23.97
C ARG A 433 11.69 27.37 22.86
N VAL A 434 10.48 27.87 23.15
CA VAL A 434 9.70 28.67 22.17
C VAL A 434 10.40 30.00 21.81
N GLN A 435 11.08 30.65 22.76
CA GLN A 435 11.84 31.88 22.50
C GLN A 435 13.12 31.63 21.67
N GLU A 436 13.66 30.41 21.72
CA GLU A 436 14.86 30.02 20.95
C GLU A 436 14.56 29.63 19.49
N ILE A 437 13.29 29.60 19.06
CA ILE A 437 12.91 29.20 17.72
C ILE A 437 13.11 30.35 16.75
N ASP A 438 14.00 30.18 15.79
CA ASP A 438 14.17 31.11 14.69
C ASP A 438 12.94 31.15 13.78
N THR A 439 12.38 32.31 13.56
CA THR A 439 11.17 32.51 12.77
C THR A 439 11.29 33.64 11.78
N VAL A 440 10.72 33.43 10.59
CA VAL A 440 10.58 34.48 9.60
C VAL A 440 9.38 35.38 9.97
N PRO A 441 9.50 36.69 9.95
CA PRO A 441 8.37 37.60 10.16
C PRO A 441 7.22 37.31 9.20
N GLY A 442 5.97 37.29 9.71
CA GLY A 442 4.78 36.99 8.92
C GLY A 442 4.52 35.48 8.69
N SER A 443 5.38 34.59 9.21
CA SER A 443 5.11 33.17 9.14
C SER A 443 4.05 32.74 10.17
N SER A 444 3.26 31.69 9.83
CA SER A 444 2.28 31.10 10.77
C SER A 444 2.92 30.60 12.07
N LEU A 445 4.19 30.22 12.01
CA LEU A 445 4.97 29.82 13.18
C LEU A 445 5.14 31.00 14.14
N LYS A 446 5.45 32.22 13.63
CA LYS A 446 5.56 33.45 14.42
C LYS A 446 4.24 33.87 15.03
N GLU A 447 3.14 33.67 14.32
CA GLU A 447 1.79 33.98 14.84
C GLU A 447 1.46 33.09 16.05
N TYR A 448 1.72 31.79 15.98
CA TYR A 448 1.50 30.89 17.12
C TYR A 448 2.39 31.24 18.30
N ILE A 449 3.65 31.63 18.08
CA ILE A 449 4.54 32.10 19.14
C ILE A 449 3.98 33.36 19.79
N ASN A 450 3.48 34.31 19.01
CA ASN A 450 2.86 35.52 19.55
C ASN A 450 1.61 35.23 20.40
N ILE A 451 0.75 34.30 19.96
CA ILE A 451 -0.40 33.82 20.74
C ILE A 451 0.05 33.15 22.04
N ILE A 452 1.08 32.33 22.00
CA ILE A 452 1.63 31.69 23.19
C ILE A 452 2.18 32.73 24.14
N ASN A 453 2.96 33.70 23.65
CA ASN A 453 3.57 34.75 24.45
C ASN A 453 2.50 35.66 25.10
N SER A 454 1.38 35.94 24.44
CA SER A 454 0.28 36.73 25.02
C SER A 454 -0.41 36.01 26.22
N CYS A 455 -0.17 34.70 26.43
CA CYS A 455 -0.69 33.99 27.57
C CYS A 455 0.15 34.18 28.86
N PHE A 456 1.27 34.89 28.77
CA PHE A 456 2.21 35.09 29.89
C PHE A 456 2.48 36.60 30.10
N PRO A 457 2.83 37.00 31.36
CA PRO A 457 3.31 38.37 31.64
C PRO A 457 4.55 38.69 30.80
N GLU A 458 4.64 39.94 30.39
CA GLU A 458 5.72 40.43 29.50
C GLU A 458 7.10 40.21 30.10
N GLU A 459 7.24 40.39 31.44
CA GLU A 459 8.49 40.19 32.16
C GLU A 459 8.99 38.77 32.05
N ILE A 460 8.08 37.76 32.11
CA ILE A 460 8.43 36.35 32.00
C ILE A 460 8.88 36.02 30.57
N VAL A 461 8.19 36.56 29.58
CA VAL A 461 8.55 36.36 28.17
C VAL A 461 9.92 36.94 27.88
N ARG A 462 10.17 38.19 28.34
CA ARG A 462 11.46 38.89 28.20
C ARG A 462 12.59 38.12 28.88
N TYR A 463 12.36 37.57 30.07
CA TYR A 463 13.35 36.79 30.83
C TYR A 463 13.91 35.62 30.03
N TYR A 464 13.08 34.93 29.22
CA TYR A 464 13.48 33.82 28.39
C TYR A 464 13.92 34.18 26.97
N THR A 465 13.84 35.46 26.59
CA THR A 465 14.29 35.91 25.25
C THR A 465 15.83 35.82 25.18
N PRO A 466 16.39 35.25 24.10
CA PRO A 466 17.83 35.20 23.89
C PRO A 466 18.47 36.60 23.98
N GLY A 467 19.59 36.73 24.69
CA GLY A 467 20.29 38.01 24.88
C GLY A 467 19.70 38.92 25.96
N TYR A 468 18.65 38.49 26.69
CA TYR A 468 18.08 39.31 27.76
C TYR A 468 19.04 39.57 28.92
N SER A 469 19.84 38.60 29.34
CA SER A 469 20.89 38.73 30.36
C SER A 469 21.93 39.75 29.93
N ASP A 470 22.35 39.76 28.69
CA ASP A 470 23.35 40.67 28.15
C ASP A 470 22.79 42.10 28.07
N SER A 471 21.54 42.25 27.62
CA SER A 471 20.84 43.53 27.61
C SER A 471 20.58 44.11 29.01
N LEU A 472 20.45 43.26 30.05
CA LEU A 472 20.39 43.67 31.43
C LEU A 472 21.76 44.20 31.92
N LEU A 473 22.85 43.52 31.61
CA LEU A 473 24.20 43.95 31.92
C LEU A 473 24.51 45.29 31.23
N ASP A 474 24.22 45.42 29.95
CA ASP A 474 24.36 46.69 29.22
C ASP A 474 23.57 47.84 29.88
N ARG A 475 22.36 47.54 30.37
CA ARG A 475 21.54 48.53 31.11
C ARG A 475 22.14 48.85 32.51
N VAL A 476 22.74 47.90 33.18
CA VAL A 476 23.46 48.13 34.45
C VAL A 476 24.70 48.96 34.22
N GLU A 477 25.45 48.69 33.16
CA GLU A 477 26.64 49.48 32.76
C GLU A 477 26.27 50.91 32.34
N ALA A 478 25.14 51.07 31.62
CA ALA A 478 24.64 52.37 31.20
C ALA A 478 23.90 53.14 32.34
N TYR A 479 23.66 52.51 33.47
CA TYR A 479 22.91 53.10 34.56
C TYR A 479 23.74 54.14 35.30
N THR A 480 23.35 55.38 35.21
CA THR A 480 23.89 56.50 36.01
C THR A 480 23.00 56.67 37.23
N PRO A 481 23.49 56.38 38.44
CA PRO A 481 22.70 56.58 39.63
C PRO A 481 22.43 58.08 39.84
N GLN A 482 21.16 58.43 40.02
CA GLN A 482 20.79 59.77 40.44
C GLN A 482 21.12 59.91 41.95
N VAL A 483 22.11 60.68 42.30
CA VAL A 483 22.42 61.02 43.68
C VAL A 483 21.30 61.90 44.19
N PRO A 484 20.58 61.55 45.26
CA PRO A 484 19.55 62.36 45.81
C PRO A 484 20.14 63.76 46.21
N GLU A 485 19.45 64.81 45.91
CA GLU A 485 19.88 66.21 46.23
C GLU A 485 20.31 66.41 47.68
N LEU A 486 19.77 65.67 48.60
CA LEU A 486 20.13 65.62 50.03
C LEU A 486 21.61 65.30 50.31
N PHE A 487 22.33 64.64 49.36
CA PHE A 487 23.73 64.26 49.51
C PHE A 487 24.69 65.09 48.67
N THR A 488 24.19 65.99 47.80
CA THR A 488 25.02 66.89 46.98
C THR A 488 25.61 68.05 47.80
N ASP A 489 25.01 68.44 48.94
CA ASP A 489 25.43 69.56 49.73
C ASP A 489 26.50 69.19 50.81
N ARG A 490 27.03 68.04 50.86
CA ARG A 490 27.99 67.55 51.89
C ARG A 490 29.27 66.91 51.38
N VAL A 491 29.66 67.10 50.16
CA VAL A 491 31.00 66.63 49.74
C VAL A 491 31.95 67.84 49.90
N PRO A 492 32.88 67.80 50.87
CA PRO A 492 33.92 68.76 50.95
C PRO A 492 34.78 68.74 49.69
N SER A 493 35.13 69.95 49.18
CA SER A 493 35.91 70.12 47.96
C SER A 493 37.30 69.50 47.94
N ASP A 494 37.71 68.85 49.02
CA ASP A 494 39.05 68.29 49.14
C ASP A 494 39.16 66.81 48.71
N CYS A 495 38.08 66.12 48.35
CA CYS A 495 38.14 64.71 47.89
C CYS A 495 38.12 64.56 46.38
N GLN A 496 38.14 65.62 45.59
CA GLN A 496 38.14 65.54 44.12
C GLN A 496 39.51 65.27 43.48
N SER A 497 40.59 65.24 44.28
CA SER A 497 41.96 65.02 43.76
C SER A 497 42.54 63.61 43.83
N GLU A 498 41.82 62.67 44.42
CA GLU A 498 42.36 61.32 44.55
C GLU A 498 41.70 60.21 43.72
N LEU A 499 40.71 60.56 42.89
CA LEU A 499 40.02 59.54 42.04
C LEU A 499 40.43 59.54 40.58
N THR A 500 41.57 60.18 40.23
CA THR A 500 42.06 60.25 38.84
C THR A 500 43.38 59.52 38.59
N ILE A 501 43.81 58.56 39.49
CA ILE A 501 44.99 57.75 39.20
C ILE A 501 44.65 56.33 39.58
N GLU A 502 44.05 55.56 38.69
CA GLU A 502 44.18 54.14 38.52
C GLU A 502 43.34 53.62 37.35
N ASN A 503 43.65 54.13 36.16
CA ASN A 503 43.32 53.45 34.93
C ASN A 503 44.46 53.65 33.93
N ALA A 504 45.62 53.02 34.23
CA ALA A 504 46.66 52.73 33.27
C ALA A 504 47.50 51.55 33.83
N ASN A 505 47.03 50.31 33.52
CA ASN A 505 47.85 49.21 33.14
C ASN A 505 46.96 48.05 32.69
#